data_beb1d1da304476a290e79b1df0253fdb
#
_entry.id   beb1d1da304476a290e79b1df0253fdb
#
_cell.length_a   1.000
_cell.length_b   1.000
_cell.length_c   1.000
_cell.angle_alpha   90.00
_cell.angle_beta   90.00
_cell.angle_gamma   90.00
#
_symmetry.space_group_name_H-M   'P 1'
#
loop_
_entity.id
_entity.type
_entity.pdbx_description
1 polymer ?
#
loop_
_entity_poly.entity_id
_entity_poly.type
_entity_poly.pdbx_seq_one_letter_code
_entity_poly.pdbx_strand_id
1 'polypeptide(L)'
;MTDQLSAKDWLDQGLETLTKNGFTALKAEPLAKAMGVSRGSFYWHFADIGAFHAAILKHWSDVATEQVIAGLEATPKDRSALSVLLRGAFSARPALENAVRTWATVDAGARTAVQAIDLRRIGYIEVLLKQAGLSAETARARAQILYWTFVGFALSEQSLPKARQQAVVEELLRMAVS
;
A
#
# COMPACT_ATOMS: atom_id res chain seq x y z
N MET A 1 16.84 -29.48 9.48
CA MET A 1 17.41 -28.13 9.60
C MET A 1 16.23 -27.20 9.63
N THR A 2 15.94 -26.60 10.79
CA THR A 2 14.91 -25.55 10.87
C THR A 2 15.47 -24.35 10.11
N ASP A 3 14.85 -24.00 8.95
CA ASP A 3 15.17 -22.76 8.24
C ASP A 3 15.07 -21.61 9.24
N GLN A 4 16.19 -20.93 9.43
CA GLN A 4 16.24 -19.80 10.35
C GLN A 4 15.43 -18.67 9.72
N LEU A 5 14.38 -18.20 10.41
CA LEU A 5 13.54 -17.09 9.93
C LEU A 5 14.39 -15.86 9.62
N SER A 6 14.17 -15.27 8.47
CA SER A 6 14.79 -14.02 8.04
C SER A 6 14.05 -12.80 8.60
N ALA A 7 14.68 -11.63 8.58
CA ALA A 7 14.01 -10.38 8.91
C ALA A 7 12.77 -10.14 8.02
N LYS A 8 12.83 -10.56 6.75
CA LYS A 8 11.70 -10.46 5.82
C LYS A 8 10.50 -11.27 6.29
N ASP A 9 10.70 -12.49 6.79
CA ASP A 9 9.60 -13.34 7.29
C ASP A 9 8.87 -12.66 8.45
N TRP A 10 9.61 -11.98 9.34
CA TRP A 10 9.04 -11.19 10.42
C TRP A 10 8.24 -9.99 9.91
N LEU A 11 8.72 -9.32 8.86
CA LEU A 11 8.02 -8.18 8.27
C LEU A 11 6.75 -8.62 7.55
N ASP A 12 6.79 -9.70 6.79
CA ASP A 12 5.62 -10.27 6.13
C ASP A 12 4.56 -10.71 7.15
N GLN A 13 4.96 -11.42 8.21
CA GLN A 13 4.07 -11.77 9.33
C GLN A 13 3.53 -10.52 10.04
N GLY A 14 4.34 -9.47 10.16
CA GLY A 14 3.91 -8.20 10.73
C GLY A 14 2.83 -7.52 9.91
N LEU A 15 2.97 -7.45 8.58
CA LEU A 15 1.95 -6.90 7.68
C LEU A 15 0.65 -7.71 7.72
N GLU A 16 0.75 -9.04 7.77
CA GLU A 16 -0.41 -9.91 7.91
C GLU A 16 -1.13 -9.68 9.25
N THR A 17 -0.38 -9.59 10.35
CA THR A 17 -0.90 -9.33 11.69
C THR A 17 -1.55 -7.94 11.76
N LEU A 18 -0.90 -6.91 11.21
CA LEU A 18 -1.44 -5.56 11.12
C LEU A 18 -2.79 -5.55 10.39
N THR A 19 -2.87 -6.26 9.27
CA THR A 19 -4.07 -6.33 8.44
C THR A 19 -5.23 -7.02 9.16
N LYS A 20 -4.96 -8.09 9.90
CA LYS A 20 -5.99 -8.92 10.57
C LYS A 20 -6.38 -8.40 11.95
N ASN A 21 -5.40 -7.93 12.71
CA ASN A 21 -5.55 -7.68 14.16
C ASN A 21 -5.26 -6.22 14.55
N GLY A 22 -4.82 -5.40 13.60
CA GLY A 22 -4.48 -4.01 13.84
C GLY A 22 -3.13 -3.78 14.53
N PHE A 23 -2.76 -2.51 14.70
CA PHE A 23 -1.47 -2.08 15.22
C PHE A 23 -1.16 -2.60 16.65
N THR A 24 -2.14 -2.68 17.52
CA THR A 24 -1.95 -3.10 18.92
C THR A 24 -1.46 -4.54 19.06
N ALA A 25 -1.63 -5.35 18.01
CA ALA A 25 -1.13 -6.73 17.92
C ALA A 25 0.34 -6.84 17.46
N LEU A 26 0.95 -5.76 16.95
CA LEU A 26 2.35 -5.73 16.54
C LEU A 26 3.28 -5.71 17.76
N LYS A 27 3.44 -6.86 18.42
CA LYS A 27 4.30 -7.07 19.59
C LYS A 27 5.17 -8.30 19.37
N ALA A 28 6.41 -8.29 19.89
CA ALA A 28 7.37 -9.36 19.68
C ALA A 28 6.86 -10.74 20.11
N GLU A 29 6.18 -10.84 21.27
CA GLU A 29 5.73 -12.11 21.80
C GLU A 29 4.56 -12.75 21.00
N PRO A 30 3.46 -12.01 20.67
CA PRO A 30 2.41 -12.55 19.81
C PRO A 30 2.91 -12.97 18.43
N LEU A 31 3.81 -12.20 17.82
CA LEU A 31 4.41 -12.52 16.53
C LEU A 31 5.26 -13.80 16.62
N ALA A 32 6.17 -13.89 17.61
CA ALA A 32 6.99 -15.08 17.82
C ALA A 32 6.12 -16.33 18.00
N LYS A 33 5.04 -16.23 18.79
CA LYS A 33 4.08 -17.32 19.00
C LYS A 33 3.39 -17.72 17.69
N ALA A 34 2.95 -16.76 16.88
CA ALA A 34 2.32 -17.01 15.58
C ALA A 34 3.28 -17.71 14.60
N MET A 35 4.56 -17.40 14.68
CA MET A 35 5.61 -17.99 13.82
C MET A 35 6.23 -19.29 14.40
N GLY A 36 5.79 -19.75 15.58
CA GLY A 36 6.27 -20.96 16.21
C GLY A 36 7.74 -20.90 16.71
N VAL A 37 8.24 -19.70 17.02
CA VAL A 37 9.61 -19.48 17.48
C VAL A 37 9.66 -18.79 18.85
N SER A 38 10.85 -18.75 19.47
CA SER A 38 11.05 -18.06 20.74
C SER A 38 11.04 -16.53 20.53
N ARG A 39 10.63 -15.78 21.57
CA ARG A 39 10.74 -14.32 21.61
C ARG A 39 12.17 -13.83 21.36
N GLY A 40 13.18 -14.59 21.76
CA GLY A 40 14.61 -14.28 21.52
C GLY A 40 14.93 -14.15 20.02
N SER A 41 14.27 -14.95 19.16
CA SER A 41 14.46 -14.89 17.71
C SER A 41 14.12 -13.52 17.12
N PHE A 42 13.15 -12.81 17.67
CA PHE A 42 12.81 -11.45 17.26
C PHE A 42 13.98 -10.48 17.44
N TYR A 43 14.65 -10.52 18.57
CA TYR A 43 15.72 -9.60 18.93
C TYR A 43 17.05 -9.88 18.19
N TRP A 44 17.16 -10.98 17.45
CA TRP A 44 18.23 -11.20 16.49
C TRP A 44 18.10 -10.28 15.25
N HIS A 45 16.87 -9.88 14.92
CA HIS A 45 16.59 -9.09 13.72
C HIS A 45 16.28 -7.61 14.02
N PHE A 46 15.70 -7.32 15.19
CA PHE A 46 15.26 -5.96 15.54
C PHE A 46 15.72 -5.60 16.94
N ALA A 47 16.36 -4.43 17.09
CA ALA A 47 16.88 -3.96 18.37
C ALA A 47 15.76 -3.83 19.43
N ASP A 48 14.60 -3.35 19.00
CA ASP A 48 13.41 -3.17 19.83
C ASP A 48 12.13 -3.15 18.97
N ILE A 49 11.00 -3.01 19.61
CA ILE A 49 9.70 -2.98 18.93
C ILE A 49 9.54 -1.71 18.06
N GLY A 50 10.15 -0.59 18.42
CA GLY A 50 10.12 0.63 17.63
C GLY A 50 10.87 0.48 16.31
N ALA A 51 12.06 -0.16 16.35
CA ALA A 51 12.83 -0.51 15.16
C ALA A 51 12.03 -1.45 14.23
N PHE A 52 11.30 -2.42 14.80
CA PHE A 52 10.42 -3.29 14.03
C PHE A 52 9.27 -2.51 13.39
N HIS A 53 8.60 -1.62 14.12
CA HIS A 53 7.53 -0.79 13.58
C HIS A 53 8.01 0.10 12.42
N ALA A 54 9.19 0.72 12.55
CA ALA A 54 9.80 1.48 11.47
C ALA A 54 10.10 0.59 10.25
N ALA A 55 10.61 -0.62 10.47
CA ALA A 55 10.88 -1.59 9.40
C ALA A 55 9.60 -2.07 8.70
N ILE A 56 8.50 -2.28 9.44
CA ILE A 56 7.17 -2.61 8.89
C ILE A 56 6.67 -1.51 7.96
N LEU A 57 6.75 -0.25 8.39
CA LEU A 57 6.31 0.89 7.57
C LEU A 57 7.15 1.01 6.28
N LYS A 58 8.46 0.80 6.39
CA LYS A 58 9.34 0.75 5.21
C LYS A 58 8.96 -0.41 4.28
N HIS A 59 8.76 -1.61 4.83
CA HIS A 59 8.38 -2.79 4.05
C HIS A 59 7.02 -2.61 3.36
N TRP A 60 6.04 -2.01 4.03
CA TRP A 60 4.77 -1.63 3.41
C TRP A 60 4.98 -0.65 2.25
N SER A 61 5.82 0.38 2.43
CA SER A 61 6.18 1.32 1.36
C SER A 61 6.74 0.60 0.14
N ASP A 62 7.68 -0.32 0.38
CA ASP A 62 8.33 -1.08 -0.68
C ASP A 62 7.32 -1.96 -1.44
N VAL A 63 6.51 -2.77 -0.74
CA VAL A 63 5.55 -3.71 -1.38
C VAL A 63 4.34 -2.98 -1.99
N ALA A 64 3.79 -1.98 -1.31
CA ALA A 64 2.54 -1.33 -1.70
C ALA A 64 2.74 -0.14 -2.65
N THR A 65 3.97 0.27 -2.92
CA THR A 65 4.27 1.42 -3.76
C THR A 65 5.45 1.17 -4.70
N GLU A 66 6.67 0.95 -4.22
CA GLU A 66 7.83 0.88 -5.11
C GLU A 66 7.81 -0.35 -6.02
N GLN A 67 7.41 -1.52 -5.52
CA GLN A 67 7.26 -2.72 -6.37
C GLN A 67 6.13 -2.57 -7.39
N VAL A 68 5.05 -1.88 -7.02
CA VAL A 68 3.95 -1.57 -7.95
C VAL A 68 4.44 -0.64 -9.06
N ILE A 69 5.16 0.42 -8.73
CA ILE A 69 5.75 1.36 -9.69
C ILE A 69 6.72 0.62 -10.61
N ALA A 70 7.66 -0.16 -10.07
CA ALA A 70 8.60 -0.94 -10.87
C ALA A 70 7.90 -1.91 -11.83
N GLY A 71 6.83 -2.57 -11.39
CA GLY A 71 6.00 -3.43 -12.23
C GLY A 71 5.31 -2.67 -13.36
N LEU A 72 4.84 -1.45 -13.09
CA LEU A 72 4.22 -0.59 -14.11
C LEU A 72 5.23 -0.07 -15.13
N GLU A 73 6.44 0.28 -14.69
CA GLU A 73 7.53 0.72 -15.57
C GLU A 73 8.03 -0.41 -16.49
N ALA A 74 7.90 -1.67 -16.05
CA ALA A 74 8.19 -2.86 -16.84
C ALA A 74 7.02 -3.26 -17.79
N THR A 75 5.87 -2.56 -17.73
CA THR A 75 4.70 -2.85 -18.57
C THR A 75 5.04 -2.58 -20.04
N PRO A 76 4.69 -3.48 -20.97
CA PRO A 76 4.86 -3.27 -22.40
C PRO A 76 4.20 -1.97 -22.88
N LYS A 77 4.84 -1.27 -23.83
CA LYS A 77 4.40 0.04 -24.33
C LYS A 77 3.03 0.05 -25.03
N ASP A 78 2.52 -1.11 -25.41
CA ASP A 78 1.19 -1.29 -26.00
C ASP A 78 0.06 -1.25 -24.97
N ARG A 79 0.40 -1.26 -23.67
CA ARG A 79 -0.57 -1.17 -22.57
C ARG A 79 -0.43 0.15 -21.82
N SER A 80 -1.55 0.78 -21.53
CA SER A 80 -1.58 1.97 -20.69
C SER A 80 -1.24 1.61 -19.24
N ALA A 81 -0.09 2.07 -18.72
CA ALA A 81 0.31 1.88 -17.34
C ALA A 81 -0.71 2.47 -16.36
N LEU A 82 -1.36 3.61 -16.72
CA LEU A 82 -2.46 4.18 -15.94
C LEU A 82 -3.64 3.21 -15.84
N SER A 83 -4.01 2.55 -16.94
CA SER A 83 -5.09 1.55 -16.92
C SER A 83 -4.73 0.35 -16.04
N VAL A 84 -3.50 -0.16 -16.13
CA VAL A 84 -3.02 -1.26 -15.29
C VAL A 84 -3.04 -0.86 -13.81
N LEU A 85 -2.55 0.34 -13.49
CA LEU A 85 -2.55 0.89 -12.14
C LEU A 85 -3.97 0.98 -11.56
N LEU A 86 -4.90 1.64 -12.26
CA LEU A 86 -6.25 1.84 -11.73
C LEU A 86 -7.01 0.52 -11.58
N ARG A 87 -6.94 -0.38 -12.57
CA ARG A 87 -7.55 -1.71 -12.47
C ARG A 87 -6.97 -2.50 -11.29
N GLY A 88 -5.65 -2.46 -11.08
CA GLY A 88 -4.98 -3.11 -9.95
C GLY A 88 -5.40 -2.50 -8.60
N ALA A 89 -5.34 -1.18 -8.46
CA ALA A 89 -5.65 -0.47 -7.23
C ALA A 89 -7.10 -0.69 -6.75
N PHE A 90 -8.03 -0.83 -7.69
CA PHE A 90 -9.45 -1.05 -7.40
C PHE A 90 -9.92 -2.51 -7.58
N SER A 91 -9.00 -3.47 -7.78
CA SER A 91 -9.36 -4.88 -8.01
C SER A 91 -9.90 -5.58 -6.76
N ALA A 92 -9.37 -5.21 -5.60
CA ALA A 92 -9.75 -5.74 -4.30
C ALA A 92 -9.68 -4.62 -3.25
N ARG A 93 -10.41 -4.79 -2.14
CA ARG A 93 -10.34 -3.84 -1.03
C ARG A 93 -8.94 -3.89 -0.43
N PRO A 94 -8.23 -2.77 -0.34
CA PRO A 94 -6.87 -2.73 0.19
C PRO A 94 -6.87 -2.73 1.73
N ALA A 95 -7.13 -3.90 2.34
CA ALA A 95 -7.24 -4.04 3.78
C ALA A 95 -5.97 -3.59 4.53
N LEU A 96 -4.78 -3.84 3.96
CA LEU A 96 -3.52 -3.37 4.52
C LEU A 96 -3.41 -1.84 4.50
N GLU A 97 -3.85 -1.18 3.43
CA GLU A 97 -3.89 0.29 3.35
C GLU A 97 -4.75 0.88 4.47
N ASN A 98 -5.95 0.32 4.67
CA ASN A 98 -6.84 0.73 5.77
C ASN A 98 -6.18 0.53 7.14
N ALA A 99 -5.55 -0.63 7.37
CA ALA A 99 -4.88 -0.94 8.64
C ALA A 99 -3.72 0.03 8.95
N VAL A 100 -2.90 0.38 7.96
CA VAL A 100 -1.80 1.35 8.12
C VAL A 100 -2.34 2.77 8.34
N ARG A 101 -3.39 3.19 7.63
CA ARG A 101 -4.01 4.50 7.83
C ARG A 101 -4.67 4.60 9.20
N THR A 102 -5.29 3.53 9.69
CA THR A 102 -5.81 3.46 11.06
C THR A 102 -4.68 3.59 12.08
N TRP A 103 -3.55 2.89 11.88
CA TRP A 103 -2.36 3.06 12.72
C TRP A 103 -1.86 4.51 12.72
N ALA A 104 -1.82 5.17 11.57
CA ALA A 104 -1.39 6.57 11.44
C ALA A 104 -2.24 7.58 12.23
N THR A 105 -3.46 7.22 12.64
CA THR A 105 -4.28 8.09 13.50
C THR A 105 -3.71 8.24 14.92
N VAL A 106 -2.97 7.23 15.39
CA VAL A 106 -2.47 7.14 16.77
C VAL A 106 -0.94 7.15 16.88
N ASP A 107 -0.21 7.04 15.77
CA ASP A 107 1.25 6.96 15.75
C ASP A 107 1.86 7.97 14.77
N ALA A 108 2.83 8.77 15.26
CA ALA A 108 3.45 9.83 14.47
C ALA A 108 4.35 9.29 13.35
N GLY A 109 5.06 8.17 13.59
CA GLY A 109 5.92 7.52 12.59
C GLY A 109 5.10 6.97 11.43
N ALA A 110 3.98 6.28 11.73
CA ALA A 110 3.05 5.79 10.75
C ALA A 110 2.42 6.94 9.94
N ARG A 111 2.06 8.04 10.60
CA ARG A 111 1.54 9.24 9.92
C ARG A 111 2.54 9.82 8.93
N THR A 112 3.80 9.97 9.33
CA THR A 112 4.87 10.46 8.47
C THR A 112 5.09 9.53 7.27
N ALA A 113 5.08 8.21 7.49
CA ALA A 113 5.21 7.22 6.42
C ALA A 113 4.04 7.29 5.42
N VAL A 114 2.80 7.39 5.92
CA VAL A 114 1.61 7.56 5.06
C VAL A 114 1.71 8.83 4.22
N GLN A 115 2.08 9.97 4.82
CA GLN A 115 2.23 11.23 4.08
C GLN A 115 3.28 11.12 2.96
N ALA A 116 4.42 10.51 3.24
CA ALA A 116 5.47 10.32 2.25
C ALA A 116 5.01 9.45 1.07
N ILE A 117 4.29 8.36 1.36
CA ILE A 117 3.74 7.46 0.33
C ILE A 117 2.64 8.15 -0.48
N ASP A 118 1.77 8.92 0.17
CA ASP A 118 0.72 9.67 -0.51
C ASP A 118 1.33 10.60 -1.56
N LEU A 119 2.35 11.38 -1.20
CA LEU A 119 3.06 12.25 -2.12
C LEU A 119 3.74 11.47 -3.26
N ARG A 120 4.37 10.35 -2.95
CA ARG A 120 5.05 9.50 -3.94
C ARG A 120 4.08 8.95 -4.97
N ARG A 121 2.92 8.44 -4.53
CA ARG A 121 1.87 7.87 -5.40
C ARG A 121 1.20 8.94 -6.25
N ILE A 122 0.85 10.09 -5.67
CA ILE A 122 0.27 11.22 -6.41
C ILE A 122 1.23 11.69 -7.51
N GLY A 123 2.52 11.86 -7.17
CA GLY A 123 3.55 12.25 -8.15
C GLY A 123 3.67 11.25 -9.29
N TYR A 124 3.60 9.95 -9.01
CA TYR A 124 3.65 8.94 -10.06
C TYR A 124 2.40 8.95 -10.96
N ILE A 125 1.21 9.09 -10.39
CA ILE A 125 -0.04 9.24 -11.18
C ILE A 125 0.05 10.49 -12.08
N GLU A 126 0.59 11.62 -11.57
CA GLU A 126 0.81 12.83 -12.37
C GLU A 126 1.72 12.56 -13.58
N VAL A 127 2.80 11.78 -13.40
CA VAL A 127 3.68 11.37 -14.50
C VAL A 127 2.91 10.57 -15.55
N LEU A 128 2.12 9.58 -15.14
CA LEU A 128 1.33 8.76 -16.06
C LEU A 128 0.29 9.58 -16.84
N LEU A 129 -0.34 10.56 -16.20
CA LEU A 129 -1.31 11.44 -16.85
C LEU A 129 -0.64 12.38 -17.86
N LYS A 130 0.56 12.89 -17.57
CA LYS A 130 1.36 13.67 -18.55
C LYS A 130 1.77 12.81 -19.74
N GLN A 131 2.16 11.56 -19.51
CA GLN A 131 2.44 10.60 -20.59
C GLN A 131 1.21 10.30 -21.46
N ALA A 132 0.01 10.39 -20.89
CA ALA A 132 -1.25 10.29 -21.60
C ALA A 132 -1.64 11.56 -22.37
N GLY A 133 -0.81 12.62 -22.35
CA GLY A 133 -0.99 13.85 -23.13
C GLY A 133 -1.66 15.01 -22.39
N LEU A 134 -1.90 14.90 -21.09
CA LEU A 134 -2.52 16.00 -20.33
C LEU A 134 -1.51 17.12 -20.02
N SER A 135 -2.01 18.36 -19.94
CA SER A 135 -1.21 19.49 -19.42
C SER A 135 -0.73 19.23 -17.99
N ALA A 136 0.37 19.86 -17.58
CA ALA A 136 0.91 19.69 -16.22
C ALA A 136 -0.10 20.09 -15.14
N GLU A 137 -0.89 21.13 -15.38
CA GLU A 137 -1.92 21.61 -14.43
C GLU A 137 -3.06 20.59 -14.31
N THR A 138 -3.60 20.14 -15.45
CA THR A 138 -4.68 19.14 -15.48
C THR A 138 -4.23 17.81 -14.88
N ALA A 139 -3.01 17.36 -15.23
CA ALA A 139 -2.44 16.11 -14.70
C ALA A 139 -2.30 16.13 -13.17
N ARG A 140 -1.83 17.26 -12.61
CA ARG A 140 -1.70 17.44 -11.16
C ARG A 140 -3.06 17.38 -10.45
N ALA A 141 -4.06 18.11 -10.96
CA ALA A 141 -5.40 18.12 -10.38
C ALA A 141 -6.05 16.73 -10.44
N ARG A 142 -5.97 16.06 -11.60
CA ARG A 142 -6.54 14.71 -11.77
C ARG A 142 -5.81 13.65 -10.96
N ALA A 143 -4.50 13.72 -10.83
CA ALA A 143 -3.72 12.83 -9.97
C ALA A 143 -4.22 12.90 -8.52
N GLN A 144 -4.47 14.11 -8.02
CA GLN A 144 -5.02 14.32 -6.68
C GLN A 144 -6.43 13.73 -6.53
N ILE A 145 -7.30 13.93 -7.51
CA ILE A 145 -8.68 13.39 -7.50
C ILE A 145 -8.66 11.86 -7.53
N LEU A 146 -7.88 11.26 -8.44
CA LEU A 146 -7.75 9.80 -8.53
C LEU A 146 -7.22 9.20 -7.23
N TYR A 147 -6.24 9.87 -6.61
CA TYR A 147 -5.68 9.41 -5.36
C TYR A 147 -6.69 9.51 -4.20
N TRP A 148 -7.42 10.61 -4.07
CA TRP A 148 -8.50 10.73 -3.09
C TRP A 148 -9.60 9.69 -3.30
N THR A 149 -9.92 9.37 -4.54
CA THR A 149 -10.88 8.30 -4.87
C THR A 149 -10.37 6.94 -4.38
N PHE A 150 -9.08 6.64 -4.57
CA PHE A 150 -8.46 5.42 -4.05
C PHE A 150 -8.49 5.38 -2.52
N VAL A 151 -8.12 6.46 -1.85
CA VAL A 151 -8.17 6.53 -0.37
C VAL A 151 -9.59 6.37 0.13
N GLY A 152 -10.57 7.04 -0.49
CA GLY A 152 -11.98 6.88 -0.15
C GLY A 152 -12.47 5.43 -0.34
N PHE A 153 -12.07 4.79 -1.42
CA PHE A 153 -12.36 3.37 -1.65
C PHE A 153 -11.72 2.46 -0.58
N ALA A 154 -10.46 2.72 -0.22
CA ALA A 154 -9.73 1.94 0.78
C ALA A 154 -10.38 2.03 2.18
N LEU A 155 -10.92 3.19 2.53
CA LEU A 155 -11.53 3.46 3.84
C LEU A 155 -13.04 3.18 3.87
N SER A 156 -13.69 3.01 2.71
CA SER A 156 -15.11 2.75 2.63
C SER A 156 -15.46 1.37 3.16
N GLU A 157 -16.48 1.27 4.00
CA GLU A 157 -17.04 0.00 4.44
C GLU A 157 -17.97 -0.65 3.42
N GLN A 158 -18.45 0.14 2.46
CA GLN A 158 -19.33 -0.33 1.41
C GLN A 158 -18.61 -1.23 0.41
N SER A 159 -19.07 -2.46 0.23
CA SER A 159 -18.62 -3.33 -0.85
C SER A 159 -19.56 -3.18 -2.05
N LEU A 160 -18.98 -3.03 -3.24
CA LEU A 160 -19.74 -3.04 -4.48
C LEU A 160 -19.70 -4.44 -5.11
N PRO A 161 -20.79 -4.87 -5.78
CA PRO A 161 -20.74 -6.04 -6.66
C PRO A 161 -19.64 -5.87 -7.72
N LYS A 162 -18.93 -6.95 -8.08
CA LYS A 162 -17.77 -6.90 -9.00
C LYS A 162 -18.09 -6.15 -10.32
N ALA A 163 -19.24 -6.39 -10.92
CA ALA A 163 -19.65 -5.71 -12.15
C ALA A 163 -19.76 -4.19 -11.96
N ARG A 164 -20.30 -3.73 -10.83
CA ARG A 164 -20.41 -2.30 -10.53
C ARG A 164 -19.05 -1.69 -10.22
N GLN A 165 -18.17 -2.41 -9.53
CA GLN A 165 -16.80 -1.98 -9.26
C GLN A 165 -16.01 -1.82 -10.57
N GLN A 166 -16.14 -2.76 -11.52
CA GLN A 166 -15.55 -2.65 -12.84
C GLN A 166 -16.07 -1.43 -13.60
N ALA A 167 -17.38 -1.19 -13.60
CA ALA A 167 -17.98 -0.02 -14.23
C ALA A 167 -17.44 1.30 -13.65
N VAL A 168 -17.21 1.37 -12.34
CA VAL A 168 -16.59 2.54 -11.69
C VAL A 168 -15.16 2.74 -12.18
N VAL A 169 -14.37 1.68 -12.30
CA VAL A 169 -12.98 1.76 -12.79
C VAL A 169 -12.93 2.22 -14.24
N GLU A 170 -13.80 1.70 -15.12
CA GLU A 170 -13.88 2.15 -16.52
C GLU A 170 -14.25 3.63 -16.61
N GLU A 171 -15.18 4.08 -15.77
CA GLU A 171 -15.57 5.49 -15.72
C GLU A 171 -14.42 6.38 -15.22
N LEU A 172 -13.70 5.96 -14.16
CA LEU A 172 -12.51 6.67 -13.68
C LEU A 172 -11.45 6.78 -14.77
N LEU A 173 -11.21 5.72 -15.55
CA LEU A 173 -10.27 5.72 -16.66
C LEU A 173 -10.69 6.71 -17.75
N ARG A 174 -11.98 6.72 -18.12
CA ARG A 174 -12.52 7.64 -19.12
C ARG A 174 -12.37 9.11 -18.67
N MET A 175 -12.75 9.40 -17.42
CA MET A 175 -12.63 10.74 -16.84
C MET A 175 -11.18 11.18 -16.65
N ALA A 176 -10.26 10.26 -16.43
CA ALA A 176 -8.86 10.57 -16.19
C ALA A 176 -8.16 11.15 -17.42
N VAL A 177 -8.58 10.79 -18.66
CA VAL A 177 -7.89 11.14 -19.90
C VAL A 177 -8.75 11.97 -20.89
N SER A 178 -10.04 12.24 -20.56
CA SER A 178 -10.94 13.05 -21.38
C SER A 178 -10.58 14.54 -21.42
#